data_f7029b38d75a2111f0f51125ce1f157c
#
_entry.id   f7029b38d75a2111f0f51125ce1f157c
#
_cell.length_a   1.000
_cell.length_b   1.000
_cell.length_c   1.000
_cell.angle_alpha   90.00
_cell.angle_beta   90.00
_cell.angle_gamma   90.00
#
_symmetry.space_group_name_H-M   'P 1'
#
loop_
_entity.id
_entity.type
_entity.pdbx_description
1 polymer ?
#
loop_
_entity_poly.entity_id
_entity_poly.type
_entity_poly.pdbx_seq_one_letter_code
_entity_poly.pdbx_strand_id
1 'polypeptide(L)'
;MNVRKAEEKDVEAVLRLLAQVNLVHHNGRPDIFKGPTTKYTAEQLPGIFANPETPVFVCVDDADAVLGYAMCVFKRHVNDNLLTDVKTLYIDDICVDEAVRGGGVGRALYERAAQFAKESGCHNVTLNVWTLNPPAMRFYEKLGMKPRRIEMEQIL
;
A
#
# COMPACT_ATOMS: atom_id res chain seq x y z
N MET A 1 9.84 -17.27 2.99
CA MET A 1 9.11 -16.01 2.77
C MET A 1 8.02 -16.27 1.72
N ASN A 2 6.77 -15.94 2.03
CA ASN A 2 5.60 -16.16 1.17
C ASN A 2 4.67 -14.94 1.19
N VAL A 3 3.97 -14.67 0.07
CA VAL A 3 2.95 -13.61 0.00
C VAL A 3 1.59 -14.24 -0.24
N ARG A 4 0.66 -13.97 0.67
CA ARG A 4 -0.74 -14.44 0.65
C ARG A 4 -1.72 -13.30 0.92
N LYS A 5 -3.00 -13.54 0.72
CA LYS A 5 -4.04 -12.62 1.18
C LYS A 5 -4.01 -12.52 2.71
N ALA A 6 -4.32 -11.32 3.22
CA ALA A 6 -4.47 -11.09 4.64
C ALA A 6 -5.69 -11.81 5.20
N GLU A 7 -5.56 -12.32 6.40
CA GLU A 7 -6.58 -13.03 7.17
C GLU A 7 -6.82 -12.32 8.52
N GLU A 8 -7.91 -12.64 9.19
CA GLU A 8 -8.26 -12.00 10.47
C GLU A 8 -7.14 -12.11 11.52
N LYS A 9 -6.40 -13.23 11.52
CA LYS A 9 -5.25 -13.42 12.42
C LYS A 9 -4.12 -12.41 12.23
N ASP A 10 -4.06 -11.74 11.07
CA ASP A 10 -3.01 -10.77 10.73
C ASP A 10 -3.30 -9.35 11.24
N VAL A 11 -4.50 -9.10 11.79
CA VAL A 11 -4.98 -7.76 12.17
C VAL A 11 -3.99 -7.05 13.10
N GLU A 12 -3.52 -7.70 14.16
CA GLU A 12 -2.61 -7.08 15.12
C GLU A 12 -1.26 -6.69 14.47
N ALA A 13 -0.72 -7.59 13.64
CA ALA A 13 0.54 -7.35 12.96
C ALA A 13 0.43 -6.21 11.94
N VAL A 14 -0.66 -6.19 11.15
CA VAL A 14 -0.92 -5.11 10.20
C VAL A 14 -1.14 -3.79 10.92
N LEU A 15 -1.87 -3.78 12.05
CA LEU A 15 -2.09 -2.57 12.84
C LEU A 15 -0.78 -1.98 13.38
N ARG A 16 0.14 -2.84 13.85
CA ARG A 16 1.48 -2.42 14.27
C ARG A 16 2.26 -1.75 13.14
N LEU A 17 2.20 -2.33 11.94
CA LEU A 17 2.87 -1.76 10.76
C LEU A 17 2.21 -0.46 10.27
N LEU A 18 0.88 -0.33 10.38
CA LEU A 18 0.16 0.93 10.11
C LEU A 18 0.63 2.05 11.04
N ALA A 19 0.87 1.75 12.32
CA ALA A 19 1.43 2.72 13.25
C ALA A 19 2.86 3.14 12.85
N GLN A 20 3.68 2.18 12.42
CA GLN A 20 5.04 2.44 11.95
C GLN A 20 5.07 3.37 10.73
N VAL A 21 4.26 3.11 9.71
CA VAL A 21 4.23 3.93 8.50
C VAL A 21 3.62 5.32 8.76
N ASN A 22 2.60 5.40 9.62
CA ASN A 22 2.03 6.69 10.01
C ASN A 22 3.07 7.60 10.67
N LEU A 23 3.96 7.05 11.48
CA LEU A 23 4.99 7.82 12.16
C LEU A 23 5.96 8.47 11.16
N VAL A 24 6.29 7.80 10.06
CA VAL A 24 7.10 8.37 8.98
C VAL A 24 6.41 9.59 8.36
N HIS A 25 5.13 9.49 8.05
CA HIS A 25 4.35 10.58 7.48
C HIS A 25 4.15 11.73 8.49
N HIS A 26 3.80 11.42 9.73
CA HIS A 26 3.63 12.42 10.80
C HIS A 26 4.92 13.20 11.07
N ASN A 27 6.06 12.53 11.14
CA ASN A 27 7.34 13.19 11.36
C ASN A 27 7.76 14.08 10.19
N GLY A 28 7.41 13.71 8.96
CA GLY A 28 7.69 14.50 7.76
C GLY A 28 6.75 15.68 7.54
N ARG A 29 5.47 15.50 7.80
CA ARG A 29 4.41 16.51 7.61
C ARG A 29 3.38 16.46 8.74
N PRO A 30 3.76 16.94 9.94
CA PRO A 30 2.85 16.95 11.12
C PRO A 30 1.66 17.89 10.96
N ASP A 31 1.74 18.84 10.02
CA ASP A 31 0.64 19.72 9.61
C ASP A 31 -0.47 18.99 8.84
N ILE A 32 -0.14 17.87 8.19
CA ILE A 32 -1.09 17.06 7.41
C ILE A 32 -1.46 15.77 8.14
N PHE A 33 -0.50 15.06 8.69
CA PHE A 33 -0.70 13.75 9.33
C PHE A 33 -0.76 13.84 10.84
N LYS A 34 -1.87 13.38 11.40
CA LYS A 34 -1.99 13.18 12.86
C LYS A 34 -1.01 12.08 13.31
N GLY A 35 -0.58 12.15 14.55
CA GLY A 35 0.27 11.09 15.13
C GLY A 35 0.49 11.25 16.63
N PRO A 36 0.82 10.17 17.33
CA PRO A 36 0.81 8.78 16.84
C PRO A 36 -0.62 8.26 16.62
N THR A 37 -0.86 7.57 15.52
CA THR A 37 -2.15 6.96 15.19
C THR A 37 -2.00 5.88 14.11
N THR A 38 -3.11 5.30 13.66
CA THR A 38 -3.17 4.37 12.52
C THR A 38 -4.25 4.80 11.53
N LYS A 39 -4.06 4.49 10.24
CA LYS A 39 -5.02 4.81 9.17
C LYS A 39 -6.36 4.09 9.38
N TYR A 40 -6.32 2.86 9.90
CA TYR A 40 -7.48 2.03 10.19
C TYR A 40 -7.40 1.51 11.62
N THR A 41 -8.56 1.19 12.20
CA THR A 41 -8.67 0.55 13.53
C THR A 41 -8.67 -0.97 13.41
N ALA A 42 -8.45 -1.66 14.53
CA ALA A 42 -8.53 -3.12 14.60
C ALA A 42 -9.93 -3.64 14.20
N GLU A 43 -10.97 -2.88 14.49
CA GLU A 43 -12.36 -3.21 14.15
C GLU A 43 -12.67 -3.06 12.65
N GLN A 44 -11.97 -2.15 11.97
CA GLN A 44 -12.17 -1.91 10.53
C GLN A 44 -11.44 -2.94 9.65
N LEU A 45 -10.27 -3.42 10.08
CA LEU A 45 -9.39 -4.27 9.27
C LEU A 45 -10.04 -5.58 8.80
N PRO A 46 -10.78 -6.34 9.62
CA PRO A 46 -11.43 -7.58 9.15
C PRO A 46 -12.38 -7.34 7.97
N GLY A 47 -13.14 -6.26 8.00
CA GLY A 47 -14.04 -5.88 6.89
C GLY A 47 -13.27 -5.51 5.63
N ILE A 48 -12.14 -4.82 5.76
CA ILE A 48 -11.26 -4.48 4.64
C ILE A 48 -10.66 -5.74 4.03
N PHE A 49 -10.19 -6.69 4.84
CA PHE A 49 -9.60 -7.95 4.36
C PHE A 49 -10.62 -8.84 3.62
N ALA A 50 -11.87 -8.81 4.06
CA ALA A 50 -12.95 -9.59 3.48
C ALA A 50 -13.54 -8.98 2.20
N ASN A 51 -13.31 -7.67 1.96
CA ASN A 51 -13.88 -6.96 0.82
C ASN A 51 -13.09 -7.22 -0.46
N PRO A 52 -13.69 -7.82 -1.52
CA PRO A 52 -12.99 -8.08 -2.78
C PRO A 52 -12.54 -6.81 -3.51
N GLU A 53 -13.14 -5.64 -3.24
CA GLU A 53 -12.75 -4.37 -3.82
C GLU A 53 -11.50 -3.75 -3.16
N THR A 54 -11.12 -4.24 -1.99
CA THR A 54 -9.96 -3.77 -1.22
C THR A 54 -8.99 -4.92 -0.90
N PRO A 55 -8.38 -5.57 -1.90
CA PRO A 55 -7.50 -6.70 -1.67
C PRO A 55 -6.27 -6.31 -0.84
N VAL A 56 -6.00 -7.08 0.20
CA VAL A 56 -4.83 -6.89 1.07
C VAL A 56 -3.95 -8.13 1.02
N PHE A 57 -2.65 -7.91 0.84
CA PHE A 57 -1.63 -8.96 0.85
C PHE A 57 -0.70 -8.75 2.04
N VAL A 58 -0.28 -9.86 2.64
CA VAL A 58 0.78 -9.89 3.65
C VAL A 58 1.94 -10.75 3.15
N CYS A 59 3.15 -10.32 3.45
CA CYS A 59 4.35 -11.13 3.29
C CYS A 59 4.69 -11.72 4.65
N VAL A 60 4.85 -13.03 4.70
CA VAL A 60 5.12 -13.76 5.94
C VAL A 60 6.40 -14.57 5.85
N ASP A 61 7.02 -14.82 6.99
CA ASP A 61 8.17 -15.74 7.12
C ASP A 61 7.70 -17.21 7.20
N ASP A 62 8.64 -18.11 7.45
CA ASP A 62 8.38 -19.55 7.53
C ASP A 62 7.57 -19.95 8.79
N ALA A 63 7.49 -19.06 9.78
CA ALA A 63 6.67 -19.20 10.98
C ALA A 63 5.28 -18.51 10.85
N ASP A 64 4.93 -18.03 9.64
CA ASP A 64 3.73 -17.25 9.33
C ASP A 64 3.65 -15.89 10.05
N ALA A 65 4.79 -15.35 10.50
CA ALA A 65 4.84 -14.00 11.06
C ALA A 65 4.86 -12.94 9.95
N VAL A 66 4.03 -11.90 10.10
CA VAL A 66 3.89 -10.84 9.10
C VAL A 66 5.11 -9.93 9.10
N LEU A 67 5.76 -9.83 7.96
CA LEU A 67 6.94 -8.99 7.69
C LEU A 67 6.60 -7.67 7.00
N GLY A 68 5.44 -7.60 6.37
CA GLY A 68 4.95 -6.43 5.65
C GLY A 68 3.59 -6.68 5.03
N TYR A 69 2.96 -5.62 4.56
CA TYR A 69 1.66 -5.69 3.87
C TYR A 69 1.61 -4.78 2.64
N ALA A 70 0.67 -5.06 1.76
CA ALA A 70 0.22 -4.17 0.69
C ALA A 70 -1.31 -4.07 0.73
N MET A 71 -1.84 -2.88 0.96
CA MET A 71 -3.26 -2.57 0.86
C MET A 71 -3.57 -2.00 -0.51
N CYS A 72 -4.55 -2.58 -1.20
CA CYS A 72 -4.92 -2.18 -2.54
C CYS A 72 -6.40 -1.85 -2.63
N VAL A 73 -6.76 -1.09 -3.65
CA VAL A 73 -8.16 -0.73 -3.97
C VAL A 73 -8.34 -0.80 -5.48
N PHE A 74 -9.39 -1.45 -5.95
CA PHE A 74 -9.78 -1.33 -7.34
C PHE A 74 -10.43 0.02 -7.59
N LYS A 75 -10.01 0.69 -8.67
CA LYS A 75 -10.56 1.98 -9.12
C LYS A 75 -11.01 1.89 -10.56
N ARG A 76 -12.15 2.53 -10.86
CA ARG A 76 -12.73 2.65 -12.20
C ARG A 76 -13.33 4.05 -12.38
N HIS A 77 -13.59 4.40 -13.64
CA HIS A 77 -14.22 5.66 -14.04
C HIS A 77 -15.50 5.38 -14.85
N VAL A 78 -16.47 4.70 -14.21
CA VAL A 78 -17.73 4.31 -14.85
C VAL A 78 -18.57 5.56 -15.12
N ASN A 79 -19.02 5.73 -16.38
CA ASN A 79 -19.83 6.88 -16.82
C ASN A 79 -19.19 8.25 -16.55
N ASP A 80 -17.86 8.32 -16.53
CA ASP A 80 -17.12 9.57 -16.41
C ASP A 80 -17.12 10.32 -17.74
N ASN A 81 -17.37 11.64 -17.71
CA ASN A 81 -17.43 12.45 -18.93
C ASN A 81 -16.06 12.71 -19.57
N LEU A 82 -14.99 12.60 -18.79
CA LEU A 82 -13.61 12.92 -19.21
C LEU A 82 -12.72 11.68 -19.28
N LEU A 83 -12.82 10.81 -18.28
CA LEU A 83 -11.89 9.69 -18.10
C LEU A 83 -12.45 8.40 -18.67
N THR A 84 -11.59 7.68 -19.38
CA THR A 84 -11.87 6.32 -19.86
C THR A 84 -12.05 5.37 -18.70
N ASP A 85 -13.05 4.48 -18.77
CA ASP A 85 -13.27 3.46 -17.75
C ASP A 85 -12.25 2.32 -17.85
N VAL A 86 -11.04 2.59 -17.42
CA VAL A 86 -10.01 1.57 -17.22
C VAL A 86 -10.02 1.09 -15.79
N LYS A 87 -9.83 -0.21 -15.58
CA LYS A 87 -9.67 -0.81 -14.25
C LYS A 87 -8.24 -0.63 -13.77
N THR A 88 -8.08 -0.01 -12.63
CA THR A 88 -6.78 0.24 -11.98
C THR A 88 -6.72 -0.49 -10.65
N LEU A 89 -5.58 -1.14 -10.34
CA LEU A 89 -5.27 -1.50 -8.97
C LEU A 89 -4.43 -0.38 -8.36
N TYR A 90 -5.03 0.34 -7.41
CA TYR A 90 -4.35 1.38 -6.65
C TYR A 90 -3.75 0.75 -5.38
N ILE A 91 -2.43 0.87 -5.21
CA ILE A 91 -1.77 0.52 -3.97
C ILE A 91 -1.92 1.72 -3.02
N ASP A 92 -2.85 1.56 -2.09
CA ASP A 92 -3.19 2.61 -1.12
C ASP A 92 -2.11 2.78 -0.06
N ASP A 93 -1.49 1.64 0.32
CA ASP A 93 -0.40 1.62 1.28
C ASP A 93 0.43 0.35 1.14
N ILE A 94 1.74 0.46 1.31
CA ILE A 94 2.67 -0.66 1.39
C ILE A 94 3.70 -0.37 2.48
N CYS A 95 3.84 -1.29 3.40
CA CYS A 95 4.76 -1.16 4.51
C CYS A 95 5.54 -2.46 4.72
N VAL A 96 6.83 -2.30 4.98
CA VAL A 96 7.73 -3.39 5.40
C VAL A 96 8.23 -3.08 6.80
N ASP A 97 8.18 -4.05 7.69
CA ASP A 97 8.73 -3.94 9.04
C ASP A 97 10.18 -3.45 8.95
N GLU A 98 10.51 -2.40 9.70
CA GLU A 98 11.83 -1.79 9.67
C GLU A 98 12.95 -2.77 10.01
N ALA A 99 12.66 -3.77 10.87
CA ALA A 99 13.60 -4.79 11.29
C ALA A 99 14.04 -5.73 10.15
N VAL A 100 13.25 -5.82 9.06
CA VAL A 100 13.53 -6.76 7.94
C VAL A 100 13.67 -6.07 6.59
N ARG A 101 13.83 -4.74 6.58
CA ARG A 101 14.08 -3.99 5.34
C ARG A 101 15.36 -4.47 4.65
N GLY A 102 15.35 -4.39 3.32
CA GLY A 102 16.44 -4.88 2.48
C GLY A 102 16.36 -6.37 2.14
N GLY A 103 15.47 -7.14 2.78
CA GLY A 103 15.27 -8.57 2.56
C GLY A 103 14.36 -8.96 1.38
N GLY A 104 13.96 -8.00 0.53
CA GLY A 104 13.11 -8.28 -0.64
C GLY A 104 11.61 -8.32 -0.37
N VAL A 105 11.17 -8.11 0.87
CA VAL A 105 9.75 -8.14 1.29
C VAL A 105 8.88 -7.16 0.46
N GLY A 106 9.32 -5.91 0.33
CA GLY A 106 8.59 -4.90 -0.44
C GLY A 106 8.46 -5.25 -1.92
N ARG A 107 9.52 -5.82 -2.52
CA ARG A 107 9.50 -6.31 -3.90
C ARG A 107 8.49 -7.45 -4.06
N ALA A 108 8.51 -8.42 -3.17
CA ALA A 108 7.59 -9.56 -3.21
C ALA A 108 6.12 -9.11 -3.10
N LEU A 109 5.83 -8.18 -2.21
CA LEU A 109 4.49 -7.58 -2.06
C LEU A 109 4.04 -6.85 -3.33
N TYR A 110 4.90 -6.00 -3.89
CA TYR A 110 4.59 -5.29 -5.14
C TYR A 110 4.38 -6.25 -6.31
N GLU A 111 5.26 -7.22 -6.50
CA GLU A 111 5.16 -8.21 -7.58
C GLU A 111 3.88 -9.04 -7.46
N ARG A 112 3.47 -9.42 -6.24
CA ARG A 112 2.19 -10.13 -6.01
C ARG A 112 0.99 -9.24 -6.33
N ALA A 113 1.01 -7.97 -5.91
CA ALA A 113 -0.05 -7.02 -6.24
C ALA A 113 -0.14 -6.78 -7.76
N ALA A 114 0.98 -6.59 -8.44
CA ALA A 114 1.04 -6.41 -9.89
C ALA A 114 0.54 -7.65 -10.66
N GLN A 115 0.92 -8.84 -10.20
CA GLN A 115 0.42 -10.09 -10.78
C GLN A 115 -1.09 -10.22 -10.58
N PHE A 116 -1.59 -9.94 -9.38
CA PHE A 116 -3.02 -9.95 -9.10
C PHE A 116 -3.80 -8.93 -9.93
N ALA A 117 -3.23 -7.75 -10.18
CA ALA A 117 -3.82 -6.76 -11.07
C ALA A 117 -3.98 -7.29 -12.49
N LYS A 118 -2.97 -7.96 -13.03
CA LYS A 118 -3.04 -8.62 -14.36
C LYS A 118 -4.12 -9.70 -14.39
N GLU A 119 -4.14 -10.58 -13.40
CA GLU A 119 -5.15 -11.65 -13.26
C GLU A 119 -6.57 -11.08 -13.17
N SER A 120 -6.72 -9.89 -12.60
CA SER A 120 -8.00 -9.19 -12.43
C SER A 120 -8.40 -8.32 -13.62
N GLY A 121 -7.63 -8.31 -14.72
CA GLY A 121 -7.91 -7.52 -15.91
C GLY A 121 -7.65 -6.02 -15.77
N CYS A 122 -6.77 -5.62 -14.84
CA CYS A 122 -6.40 -4.21 -14.69
C CYS A 122 -5.52 -3.72 -15.85
N HIS A 123 -5.76 -2.46 -16.24
CA HIS A 123 -4.93 -1.76 -17.21
C HIS A 123 -3.58 -1.36 -16.62
N ASN A 124 -3.55 -0.96 -15.36
CA ASN A 124 -2.36 -0.48 -14.68
C ASN A 124 -2.41 -0.70 -13.16
N VAL A 125 -1.25 -0.46 -12.54
CA VAL A 125 -1.08 -0.32 -11.09
C VAL A 125 -0.62 1.11 -10.83
N THR A 126 -1.24 1.80 -9.87
CA THR A 126 -0.87 3.15 -9.48
C THR A 126 -0.68 3.26 -7.97
N LEU A 127 0.06 4.25 -7.54
CA LEU A 127 0.23 4.63 -6.14
C LEU A 127 0.65 6.09 -6.03
N ASN A 128 0.57 6.64 -4.84
CA ASN A 128 1.12 7.96 -4.52
C ASN A 128 2.39 7.81 -3.67
N VAL A 129 3.39 8.65 -3.96
CA VAL A 129 4.62 8.75 -3.16
C VAL A 129 4.77 10.18 -2.67
N TRP A 130 4.88 10.33 -1.35
CA TRP A 130 5.16 11.63 -0.74
C TRP A 130 6.63 12.00 -0.91
N THR A 131 6.90 13.25 -1.26
CA THR A 131 8.28 13.75 -1.43
C THR A 131 9.11 13.70 -0.14
N LEU A 132 8.44 13.65 1.02
CA LEU A 132 9.08 13.45 2.32
C LEU A 132 9.75 12.07 2.49
N ASN A 133 9.49 11.13 1.57
CA ASN A 133 10.01 9.77 1.60
C ASN A 133 10.80 9.44 0.32
N PRO A 134 11.98 10.02 0.09
CA PRO A 134 12.80 9.76 -1.10
C PRO A 134 13.20 8.29 -1.30
N PRO A 135 13.44 7.47 -0.25
CA PRO A 135 13.71 6.04 -0.42
C PRO A 135 12.56 5.28 -1.09
N ALA A 136 11.30 5.63 -0.76
CA ALA A 136 10.13 4.99 -1.38
C ALA A 136 10.07 5.30 -2.89
N MET A 137 10.32 6.55 -3.29
CA MET A 137 10.37 6.94 -4.71
C MET A 137 11.40 6.10 -5.47
N ARG A 138 12.62 6.02 -4.97
CA ARG A 138 13.69 5.21 -5.59
C ARG A 138 13.35 3.73 -5.67
N PHE A 139 12.66 3.21 -4.65
CA PHE A 139 12.20 1.82 -4.62
C PHE A 139 11.24 1.54 -5.77
N TYR A 140 10.20 2.37 -5.95
CA TYR A 140 9.21 2.17 -7.03
C TYR A 140 9.80 2.40 -8.42
N GLU A 141 10.70 3.37 -8.59
CA GLU A 141 11.41 3.57 -9.86
C GLU A 141 12.24 2.35 -10.26
N LYS A 142 12.91 1.69 -9.31
CA LYS A 142 13.65 0.42 -9.54
C LYS A 142 12.75 -0.74 -9.93
N LEU A 143 11.46 -0.69 -9.58
CA LEU A 143 10.45 -1.66 -10.00
C LEU A 143 9.84 -1.34 -11.37
N GLY A 144 10.29 -0.26 -12.02
CA GLY A 144 9.82 0.14 -13.35
C GLY A 144 8.64 1.10 -13.35
N MET A 145 8.22 1.61 -12.19
CA MET A 145 7.19 2.64 -12.14
C MET A 145 7.76 3.98 -12.57
N LYS A 146 6.89 4.82 -13.17
CA LYS A 146 7.25 6.18 -13.61
C LYS A 146 6.26 7.19 -13.04
N PRO A 147 6.72 8.41 -12.69
CA PRO A 147 5.82 9.49 -12.33
C PRO A 147 4.79 9.73 -13.44
N ARG A 148 3.51 9.85 -13.05
CA ARG A 148 2.40 10.09 -13.98
C ARG A 148 1.82 11.48 -13.85
N ARG A 149 1.81 12.02 -12.63
CA ARG A 149 1.35 13.38 -12.31
C ARG A 149 2.08 13.91 -11.08
N ILE A 150 2.06 15.21 -10.91
CA ILE A 150 2.65 15.89 -9.76
C ILE A 150 1.56 16.74 -9.13
N GLU A 151 1.36 16.62 -7.82
CA GLU A 151 0.54 17.52 -7.03
C GLU A 151 1.42 18.64 -6.47
N MET A 152 1.02 19.88 -6.74
CA MET A 152 1.74 21.08 -6.30
C MET A 152 1.04 21.71 -5.11
N GLU A 153 1.79 22.25 -4.15
CA GLU A 153 1.27 22.90 -2.96
C GLU A 153 1.95 24.27 -2.76
N GLN A 154 1.18 25.24 -2.30
CA GLN A 154 1.69 26.49 -1.75
C GLN A 154 1.02 26.74 -0.40
N ILE A 155 1.83 26.81 0.66
CA ILE A 155 1.32 27.16 1.99
C ILE A 155 1.09 28.68 2.05
N LEU A 156 -0.10 29.09 2.54
CA LEU A 156 -0.53 30.49 2.62
C LEU A 156 -0.25 31.11 3.99
#